data_74378a0d6bbd9ca9eb13edd72ad3adaf
#
_entry.id   74378a0d6bbd9ca9eb13edd72ad3adaf
#
_cell.length_a   1.000
_cell.length_b   1.000
_cell.length_c   1.000
_cell.angle_alpha   90.00
_cell.angle_beta   90.00
_cell.angle_gamma   90.00
#
_symmetry.space_group_name_H-M   'P 1'
#
loop_
_entity.id
_entity.type
_entity.pdbx_description
1 polymer ?
#
loop_
_entity_poly.entity_id
_entity_poly.type
_entity_poly.pdbx_seq_one_letter_code
_entity_poly.pdbx_strand_id
1 'polypeptide(L)'
;MRVFLNRLLICSMIIAFAFGVSSAAANDRAGIVAAAASLQSMLAEVLPWFNGARDTELEGVFGASGNLARQIETGAPFDLFLSADEQWARYAEERKLLEGSPLPFAVMPLVLWHSGEASPSLDLLGDRTKSVAIANPETAPFGKRARTYLSEKGLLEDLEADERLFIGGDVLKTGLAAMSGAADLAILPLSTAASLGEGAWTLLDAEPQTLFGGLVSGRASRSAVEFWEFIRSPEALPFLEKYGFMAP
;
A
#
# COMPACT_ATOMS: atom_id res chain seq x y z
N MET A 1 49.85 13.23 79.51
CA MET A 1 50.77 13.97 78.62
C MET A 1 50.58 13.46 77.21
N ARG A 2 50.04 14.30 76.32
CA ARG A 2 49.82 14.19 74.87
C ARG A 2 48.77 13.17 74.34
N VAL A 3 47.61 13.71 74.17
CA VAL A 3 46.48 13.21 73.36
C VAL A 3 46.85 13.33 71.89
N PHE A 4 46.70 12.25 71.12
CA PHE A 4 46.68 12.33 69.66
C PHE A 4 45.24 12.03 69.13
N LEU A 5 44.64 13.06 68.62
CA LEU A 5 43.29 13.06 68.03
C LEU A 5 43.39 12.55 66.58
N ASN A 6 42.85 11.35 66.35
CA ASN A 6 42.76 10.81 64.97
C ASN A 6 41.44 11.22 64.37
N ARG A 7 41.49 12.11 63.41
CA ARG A 7 40.32 12.49 62.60
C ARG A 7 40.16 11.47 61.49
N LEU A 8 39.08 10.68 61.56
CA LEU A 8 38.59 9.80 60.46
C LEU A 8 37.87 10.68 59.45
N LEU A 9 38.46 10.85 58.26
CA LEU A 9 37.80 11.43 57.07
C LEU A 9 37.00 10.35 56.42
N ILE A 10 35.68 10.41 56.53
CA ILE A 10 34.74 9.57 55.77
C ILE A 10 34.59 10.22 54.40
N CYS A 11 35.21 9.60 53.40
CA CYS A 11 35.04 9.96 51.99
C CYS A 11 33.75 9.35 51.48
N SER A 12 32.66 10.12 51.46
CA SER A 12 31.40 9.70 50.82
C SER A 12 31.57 9.75 49.29
N MET A 13 31.76 8.57 48.70
CA MET A 13 31.79 8.38 47.25
C MET A 13 30.35 8.33 46.76
N ILE A 14 29.84 9.46 46.25
CA ILE A 14 28.57 9.54 45.55
C ILE A 14 28.79 8.90 44.18
N ILE A 15 28.32 7.66 44.01
CA ILE A 15 28.22 7.02 42.70
C ILE A 15 26.99 7.62 42.00
N ALA A 16 27.20 8.58 41.13
CA ALA A 16 26.19 9.06 40.19
C ALA A 16 25.92 7.95 39.15
N PHE A 17 24.85 7.20 39.35
CA PHE A 17 24.32 6.29 38.33
C PHE A 17 23.73 7.16 37.22
N ALA A 18 24.54 7.47 36.22
CA ALA A 18 24.04 8.05 35.00
C ALA A 18 23.20 7.00 34.27
N PHE A 19 21.88 7.09 34.41
CA PHE A 19 20.96 6.42 33.49
C PHE A 19 21.22 7.02 32.11
N GLY A 20 22.09 6.36 31.37
CA GLY A 20 22.20 6.58 29.92
C GLY A 20 20.86 6.22 29.29
N VAL A 21 20.04 7.22 29.01
CA VAL A 21 18.96 7.07 28.04
C VAL A 21 19.67 6.78 26.71
N SER A 22 19.77 5.49 26.40
CA SER A 22 20.16 5.06 25.05
C SER A 22 19.02 5.53 24.14
N SER A 23 19.19 6.74 23.58
CA SER A 23 18.45 7.14 22.41
C SER A 23 18.80 6.08 21.36
N ALA A 24 17.86 5.17 21.08
CA ALA A 24 17.97 4.31 19.93
C ALA A 24 18.22 5.27 18.75
N ALA A 25 19.43 5.26 18.20
CA ALA A 25 19.75 6.02 17.02
C ALA A 25 18.72 5.61 15.98
N ALA A 26 17.83 6.53 15.61
CA ALA A 26 16.91 6.34 14.50
C ALA A 26 17.78 5.92 13.33
N ASN A 27 17.45 4.80 12.71
CA ASN A 27 18.23 4.21 11.63
C ASN A 27 18.17 5.19 10.45
N ASP A 28 19.25 5.94 10.22
CA ASP A 28 19.35 7.05 9.25
C ASP A 28 19.53 6.54 7.81
N ARG A 29 19.11 5.29 7.54
CA ARG A 29 19.11 4.70 6.21
C ARG A 29 17.86 5.09 5.41
N ALA A 30 17.99 5.08 4.09
CA ALA A 30 16.84 5.18 3.21
C ALA A 30 15.76 4.15 3.61
N GLY A 31 14.53 4.62 3.79
CA GLY A 31 13.39 3.76 4.11
C GLY A 31 12.73 3.22 2.86
N ILE A 32 12.18 2.01 2.93
CA ILE A 32 11.51 1.37 1.79
C ILE A 32 10.03 1.14 2.09
N VAL A 33 9.18 1.74 1.26
CA VAL A 33 7.71 1.58 1.31
C VAL A 33 7.29 0.47 0.35
N ALA A 34 6.86 -0.67 0.88
CA ALA A 34 6.20 -1.72 0.11
C ALA A 34 4.73 -1.36 -0.10
N ALA A 35 4.34 -0.99 -1.29
CA ALA A 35 3.00 -0.47 -1.58
C ALA A 35 2.29 -1.25 -2.69
N ALA A 36 0.98 -1.45 -2.52
CA ALA A 36 0.14 -2.00 -3.57
C ALA A 36 0.29 -1.21 -4.88
N ALA A 37 0.30 -1.90 -6.02
CA ALA A 37 0.51 -1.30 -7.34
C ALA A 37 -0.50 -0.19 -7.67
N SER A 38 -1.69 -0.19 -7.08
CA SER A 38 -2.68 0.87 -7.19
C SER A 38 -2.23 2.22 -6.62
N LEU A 39 -1.22 2.22 -5.74
CA LEU A 39 -0.64 3.42 -5.12
C LEU A 39 0.53 4.01 -5.93
N GLN A 40 1.03 3.27 -6.95
CA GLN A 40 2.29 3.62 -7.62
C GLN A 40 2.27 5.03 -8.20
N SER A 41 1.23 5.42 -8.92
CA SER A 41 1.16 6.74 -9.59
C SER A 41 1.17 7.88 -8.57
N MET A 42 0.42 7.73 -7.48
CA MET A 42 0.37 8.71 -6.40
C MET A 42 1.71 8.79 -5.66
N LEU A 43 2.29 7.65 -5.28
CA LEU A 43 3.56 7.62 -4.54
C LEU A 43 4.76 8.05 -5.39
N ALA A 44 4.71 7.91 -6.71
CA ALA A 44 5.74 8.45 -7.61
C ALA A 44 5.85 9.99 -7.56
N GLU A 45 4.77 10.69 -7.20
CA GLU A 45 4.78 12.13 -6.96
C GLU A 45 5.03 12.46 -5.48
N VAL A 46 4.35 11.75 -4.58
CA VAL A 46 4.33 12.07 -3.16
C VAL A 46 5.66 11.79 -2.47
N LEU A 47 6.33 10.67 -2.77
CA LEU A 47 7.59 10.33 -2.11
C LEU A 47 8.71 11.35 -2.41
N PRO A 48 8.95 11.79 -3.67
CA PRO A 48 9.94 12.83 -3.93
C PRO A 48 9.59 14.18 -3.27
N TRP A 49 8.30 14.56 -3.27
CA TRP A 49 7.85 15.76 -2.58
C TRP A 49 8.09 15.68 -1.07
N PHE A 50 7.69 14.56 -0.44
CA PHE A 50 7.86 14.32 0.99
C PHE A 50 9.33 14.32 1.40
N ASN A 51 10.18 13.64 0.62
CA ASN A 51 11.62 13.59 0.84
C ASN A 51 12.24 15.00 0.83
N GLY A 52 11.89 15.83 -0.16
CA GLY A 52 12.38 17.20 -0.24
C GLY A 52 11.86 18.12 0.87
N ALA A 53 10.59 17.92 1.30
CA ALA A 53 9.96 18.73 2.34
C ALA A 53 10.42 18.37 3.77
N ARG A 54 10.85 17.15 4.01
CA ARG A 54 11.17 16.61 5.35
C ARG A 54 12.63 16.19 5.53
N ASP A 55 13.48 16.40 4.50
CA ASP A 55 14.88 15.95 4.49
C ASP A 55 15.00 14.45 4.85
N THR A 56 14.24 13.63 4.12
CA THR A 56 14.16 12.18 4.30
C THR A 56 14.56 11.46 3.03
N GLU A 57 14.79 10.13 3.13
CA GLU A 57 15.02 9.27 1.98
C GLU A 57 14.05 8.08 2.05
N LEU A 58 13.01 8.11 1.21
CA LEU A 58 12.06 7.02 1.04
C LEU A 58 12.00 6.59 -0.40
N GLU A 59 12.00 5.28 -0.60
CA GLU A 59 11.82 4.64 -1.91
C GLU A 59 10.57 3.77 -1.90
N GLY A 60 9.89 3.65 -3.07
CA GLY A 60 8.70 2.82 -3.24
C GLY A 60 9.02 1.52 -3.96
N VAL A 61 8.55 0.39 -3.43
CA VAL A 61 8.51 -0.91 -4.11
C VAL A 61 7.05 -1.30 -4.31
N PHE A 62 6.66 -1.55 -5.57
CA PHE A 62 5.26 -1.71 -5.95
C PHE A 62 4.96 -3.12 -6.45
N GLY A 63 3.79 -3.64 -6.09
CA GLY A 63 3.35 -4.96 -6.52
C GLY A 63 1.97 -5.34 -5.98
N ALA A 64 1.55 -6.59 -6.21
CA ALA A 64 0.36 -7.12 -5.58
C ALA A 64 0.57 -7.26 -4.06
N SER A 65 -0.42 -6.84 -3.26
CA SER A 65 -0.32 -6.81 -1.79
C SER A 65 0.10 -8.15 -1.18
N GLY A 66 -0.44 -9.27 -1.71
CA GLY A 66 -0.07 -10.60 -1.23
C GLY A 66 1.37 -10.99 -1.53
N ASN A 67 1.93 -10.55 -2.65
CA ASN A 67 3.33 -10.80 -2.98
C ASN A 67 4.24 -9.99 -2.06
N LEU A 68 3.91 -8.73 -1.78
CA LEU A 68 4.65 -7.87 -0.87
C LEU A 68 4.60 -8.41 0.56
N ALA A 69 3.42 -8.83 1.05
CA ALA A 69 3.28 -9.43 2.37
C ALA A 69 4.15 -10.68 2.54
N ARG A 70 4.21 -11.56 1.53
CA ARG A 70 5.08 -12.74 1.54
C ARG A 70 6.57 -12.38 1.47
N GLN A 71 6.93 -11.30 0.75
CA GLN A 71 8.30 -10.80 0.76
C GLN A 71 8.70 -10.27 2.14
N ILE A 72 7.80 -9.56 2.85
CA ILE A 72 8.02 -9.16 4.24
C ILE A 72 8.24 -10.40 5.13
N GLU A 73 7.40 -11.42 4.99
CA GLU A 73 7.51 -12.68 5.75
C GLU A 73 8.86 -13.38 5.52
N THR A 74 9.40 -13.30 4.30
CA THR A 74 10.73 -13.86 3.98
C THR A 74 11.89 -12.91 4.27
N GLY A 75 11.64 -11.78 4.94
CA GLY A 75 12.67 -10.88 5.45
C GLY A 75 13.09 -9.77 4.48
N ALA A 76 12.31 -9.45 3.47
CA ALA A 76 12.57 -8.29 2.61
C ALA A 76 12.71 -7.00 3.46
N PRO A 77 13.64 -6.09 3.10
CA PRO A 77 14.03 -4.96 3.93
C PRO A 77 13.05 -3.78 3.82
N PHE A 78 11.75 -4.05 3.93
CA PHE A 78 10.72 -3.02 3.91
C PHE A 78 10.50 -2.41 5.29
N ASP A 79 10.16 -1.13 5.32
CA ASP A 79 9.92 -0.34 6.54
C ASP A 79 8.44 -0.10 6.80
N LEU A 80 7.69 0.12 5.72
CA LEU A 80 6.25 0.40 5.74
C LEU A 80 5.56 -0.49 4.71
N PHE A 81 4.43 -1.08 5.09
CA PHE A 81 3.58 -1.85 4.20
C PHE A 81 2.25 -1.14 3.97
N LEU A 82 1.92 -0.84 2.71
CA LEU A 82 0.66 -0.24 2.28
C LEU A 82 -0.11 -1.25 1.39
N SER A 83 -1.05 -1.93 2.00
CA SER A 83 -1.90 -2.93 1.34
C SER A 83 -3.14 -2.31 0.71
N ALA A 84 -3.60 -2.87 -0.40
CA ALA A 84 -4.86 -2.48 -1.02
C ALA A 84 -6.10 -3.13 -0.37
N ASP A 85 -5.95 -3.89 0.72
CA ASP A 85 -7.05 -4.40 1.54
C ASP A 85 -6.62 -4.69 2.98
N GLU A 86 -7.61 -5.00 3.82
CA GLU A 86 -7.40 -5.42 5.20
C GLU A 86 -6.84 -6.86 5.27
N GLN A 87 -7.22 -7.74 4.34
CA GLN A 87 -6.86 -9.15 4.42
C GLN A 87 -5.34 -9.36 4.42
N TRP A 88 -4.60 -8.75 3.49
CA TRP A 88 -3.15 -8.87 3.45
C TRP A 88 -2.44 -8.10 4.55
N ALA A 89 -3.04 -6.99 5.02
CA ALA A 89 -2.52 -6.28 6.19
C ALA A 89 -2.66 -7.13 7.46
N ARG A 90 -3.80 -7.80 7.68
CA ARG A 90 -4.00 -8.75 8.78
C ARG A 90 -3.14 -10.01 8.64
N TYR A 91 -2.95 -10.52 7.43
CA TYR A 91 -1.98 -11.61 7.19
C TYR A 91 -0.61 -11.29 7.77
N ALA A 92 -0.14 -10.05 7.56
CA ALA A 92 1.13 -9.59 8.10
C ALA A 92 1.08 -9.39 9.64
N GLU A 93 -0.03 -8.86 10.19
CA GLU A 93 -0.25 -8.70 11.64
C GLU A 93 -0.21 -10.05 12.36
N GLU A 94 -1.00 -11.04 11.90
CA GLU A 94 -1.09 -12.38 12.49
C GLU A 94 0.27 -13.09 12.58
N ARG A 95 1.18 -12.75 11.67
CA ARG A 95 2.56 -13.23 11.64
C ARG A 95 3.54 -12.35 12.38
N LYS A 96 3.03 -11.31 13.08
CA LYS A 96 3.84 -10.34 13.84
C LYS A 96 4.87 -9.60 12.98
N LEU A 97 4.54 -9.40 11.71
CA LEU A 97 5.37 -8.68 10.76
C LEU A 97 5.16 -7.16 10.81
N LEU A 98 4.09 -6.70 11.46
CA LEU A 98 3.77 -5.29 11.64
C LEU A 98 3.89 -4.87 13.12
N GLU A 99 4.19 -3.58 13.33
CA GLU A 99 4.17 -2.93 14.64
C GLU A 99 2.73 -2.55 15.01
N GLY A 100 2.04 -3.44 15.71
CA GLY A 100 0.63 -3.28 16.07
C GLY A 100 -0.35 -3.63 14.96
N SER A 101 -1.59 -3.23 15.13
CA SER A 101 -2.66 -3.52 14.17
C SER A 101 -2.59 -2.58 12.95
N PRO A 102 -2.86 -3.09 11.75
CA PRO A 102 -2.92 -2.25 10.56
C PRO A 102 -4.08 -1.26 10.66
N LEU A 103 -3.88 -0.06 10.12
CA LEU A 103 -4.87 1.01 10.14
C LEU A 103 -5.33 1.37 8.72
N PRO A 104 -6.61 1.75 8.53
CA PRO A 104 -7.07 2.26 7.25
C PRO A 104 -6.41 3.62 6.97
N PHE A 105 -6.12 3.92 5.69
CA PHE A 105 -5.55 5.21 5.31
C PHE A 105 -6.15 5.82 4.05
N ALA A 106 -6.85 5.04 3.22
CA ALA A 106 -7.52 5.51 2.02
C ALA A 106 -8.62 4.56 1.58
N VAL A 107 -9.49 5.04 0.68
CA VAL A 107 -10.53 4.26 0.01
C VAL A 107 -10.41 4.49 -1.49
N MET A 108 -10.62 3.44 -2.30
CA MET A 108 -10.47 3.48 -3.75
C MET A 108 -11.61 2.74 -4.46
N PRO A 109 -12.34 3.41 -5.39
CA PRO A 109 -13.36 2.75 -6.19
C PRO A 109 -12.76 1.92 -7.33
N LEU A 110 -13.55 0.95 -7.82
CA LEU A 110 -13.29 0.22 -9.05
C LEU A 110 -13.99 0.89 -10.24
N VAL A 111 -13.39 0.75 -11.41
CA VAL A 111 -13.90 1.22 -12.69
C VAL A 111 -13.86 0.09 -13.73
N LEU A 112 -14.76 0.15 -14.69
CA LEU A 112 -14.62 -0.52 -15.98
C LEU A 112 -13.85 0.42 -16.90
N TRP A 113 -12.74 -0.06 -17.44
CA TRP A 113 -11.86 0.67 -18.36
C TRP A 113 -11.82 -0.01 -19.74
N HIS A 114 -11.64 0.77 -20.80
CA HIS A 114 -11.29 0.31 -22.14
C HIS A 114 -10.42 1.34 -22.88
N SER A 115 -9.80 0.94 -23.98
CA SER A 115 -8.88 1.80 -24.76
C SER A 115 -9.56 2.85 -25.64
N GLY A 116 -10.90 2.87 -25.75
CA GLY A 116 -11.65 3.87 -26.52
C GLY A 116 -11.78 5.21 -25.80
N GLU A 117 -12.19 6.25 -26.52
CA GLU A 117 -12.30 7.62 -25.99
C GLU A 117 -13.59 7.87 -25.17
N ALA A 118 -14.68 7.18 -25.48
CA ALA A 118 -15.95 7.34 -24.77
C ALA A 118 -16.02 6.42 -23.54
N SER A 119 -16.59 6.91 -22.44
CA SER A 119 -16.80 6.08 -21.24
C SER A 119 -17.59 4.80 -21.56
N PRO A 120 -17.10 3.61 -21.18
CA PRO A 120 -17.74 2.34 -21.50
C PRO A 120 -19.07 2.20 -20.75
N SER A 121 -20.11 1.65 -21.42
CA SER A 121 -21.30 1.18 -20.72
C SER A 121 -20.96 -0.08 -19.92
N LEU A 122 -21.53 -0.23 -18.72
CA LEU A 122 -21.40 -1.45 -17.92
C LEU A 122 -22.02 -2.67 -18.61
N ASP A 123 -22.97 -2.47 -19.55
CA ASP A 123 -23.57 -3.53 -20.35
C ASP A 123 -22.55 -4.27 -21.23
N LEU A 124 -21.40 -3.64 -21.54
CA LEU A 124 -20.31 -4.28 -22.28
C LEU A 124 -19.72 -5.50 -21.56
N LEU A 125 -19.86 -5.59 -20.25
CA LEU A 125 -19.46 -6.77 -19.50
C LEU A 125 -20.28 -8.02 -19.87
N GLY A 126 -21.53 -7.83 -20.30
CA GLY A 126 -22.42 -8.89 -20.80
C GLY A 126 -22.24 -9.22 -22.29
N ASP A 127 -21.47 -8.42 -23.03
CA ASP A 127 -21.19 -8.65 -24.46
C ASP A 127 -20.25 -9.86 -24.63
N ARG A 128 -20.77 -10.97 -25.17
CA ARG A 128 -20.03 -12.21 -25.38
C ARG A 128 -18.88 -12.12 -26.39
N THR A 129 -18.77 -11.01 -27.13
CA THR A 129 -17.64 -10.74 -28.03
C THR A 129 -16.47 -10.08 -27.32
N LYS A 130 -16.64 -9.64 -26.07
CA LYS A 130 -15.65 -8.89 -25.29
C LYS A 130 -14.97 -9.75 -24.26
N SER A 131 -13.65 -9.59 -24.19
CA SER A 131 -12.80 -10.14 -23.13
C SER A 131 -12.61 -9.12 -22.01
N VAL A 132 -12.45 -9.61 -20.77
CA VAL A 132 -12.32 -8.80 -19.56
C VAL A 132 -11.03 -9.16 -18.84
N ALA A 133 -10.18 -8.17 -18.55
CA ALA A 133 -8.98 -8.33 -17.73
C ALA A 133 -9.25 -7.95 -16.27
N ILE A 134 -8.76 -8.79 -15.34
CA ILE A 134 -8.67 -8.49 -13.91
C ILE A 134 -7.28 -8.83 -13.39
N ALA A 135 -6.83 -8.19 -12.32
CA ALA A 135 -5.60 -8.58 -11.65
C ALA A 135 -5.76 -9.96 -10.98
N ASN A 136 -4.64 -10.60 -10.65
CA ASN A 136 -4.69 -11.92 -10.02
C ASN A 136 -5.44 -11.89 -8.68
N PRO A 137 -6.60 -12.56 -8.54
CA PRO A 137 -7.41 -12.51 -7.33
C PRO A 137 -6.74 -13.16 -6.10
N GLU A 138 -5.75 -14.03 -6.31
CA GLU A 138 -5.03 -14.72 -5.24
C GLU A 138 -4.03 -13.81 -4.51
N THR A 139 -3.57 -12.74 -5.16
CA THR A 139 -2.50 -11.88 -4.63
C THR A 139 -2.82 -10.38 -4.68
N ALA A 140 -3.73 -9.97 -5.58
CA ALA A 140 -4.12 -8.58 -5.77
C ALA A 140 -5.55 -8.32 -5.24
N PRO A 141 -5.72 -7.50 -4.20
CA PRO A 141 -7.03 -7.22 -3.61
C PRO A 141 -8.08 -6.72 -4.60
N PHE A 142 -7.70 -5.80 -5.50
CA PHE A 142 -8.60 -5.32 -6.54
C PHE A 142 -8.96 -6.39 -7.57
N GLY A 143 -8.08 -7.35 -7.81
CA GLY A 143 -8.39 -8.53 -8.62
C GLY A 143 -9.44 -9.42 -7.96
N LYS A 144 -9.31 -9.65 -6.65
CA LYS A 144 -10.31 -10.35 -5.85
C LYS A 144 -11.66 -9.61 -5.87
N ARG A 145 -11.64 -8.29 -5.68
CA ARG A 145 -12.85 -7.46 -5.70
C ARG A 145 -13.52 -7.47 -7.08
N ALA A 146 -12.73 -7.38 -8.16
CA ALA A 146 -13.24 -7.49 -9.54
C ALA A 146 -13.89 -8.85 -9.81
N ARG A 147 -13.26 -9.95 -9.39
CA ARG A 147 -13.82 -11.29 -9.51
C ARG A 147 -15.14 -11.43 -8.72
N THR A 148 -15.19 -10.91 -7.49
CA THR A 148 -16.42 -10.88 -6.69
C THR A 148 -17.52 -10.10 -7.40
N TYR A 149 -17.22 -8.90 -7.92
CA TYR A 149 -18.16 -8.09 -8.69
C TYR A 149 -18.75 -8.85 -9.89
N LEU A 150 -17.89 -9.48 -10.69
CA LEU A 150 -18.33 -10.30 -11.84
C LEU A 150 -19.21 -11.48 -11.40
N SER A 151 -18.91 -12.11 -10.28
CA SER A 151 -19.73 -13.18 -9.70
C SER A 151 -21.09 -12.65 -9.22
N GLU A 152 -21.13 -11.53 -8.51
CA GLU A 152 -22.36 -10.88 -8.03
C GLU A 152 -23.29 -10.46 -9.19
N LYS A 153 -22.71 -10.10 -10.34
CA LYS A 153 -23.45 -9.78 -11.58
C LYS A 153 -23.83 -11.03 -12.41
N GLY A 154 -23.44 -12.22 -11.99
CA GLY A 154 -23.69 -13.46 -12.73
C GLY A 154 -22.92 -13.59 -14.04
N LEU A 155 -21.80 -12.88 -14.19
CA LEU A 155 -20.99 -12.80 -15.43
C LEU A 155 -19.74 -13.70 -15.37
N LEU A 156 -19.29 -14.08 -14.17
CA LEU A 156 -18.02 -14.75 -13.98
C LEU A 156 -17.94 -16.11 -14.67
N GLU A 157 -18.99 -16.94 -14.50
CA GLU A 157 -19.03 -18.29 -15.05
C GLU A 157 -18.99 -18.29 -16.58
N ASP A 158 -19.74 -17.39 -17.24
CA ASP A 158 -19.74 -17.25 -18.71
C ASP A 158 -18.37 -16.74 -19.21
N LEU A 159 -17.74 -15.78 -18.51
CA LEU A 159 -16.42 -15.28 -18.86
C LEU A 159 -15.32 -16.35 -18.76
N GLU A 160 -15.40 -17.19 -17.73
CA GLU A 160 -14.45 -18.30 -17.53
C GLU A 160 -14.72 -19.45 -18.53
N ALA A 161 -15.97 -19.84 -18.75
CA ALA A 161 -16.33 -20.91 -19.67
C ALA A 161 -16.02 -20.60 -21.15
N ASP A 162 -16.18 -19.32 -21.54
CA ASP A 162 -15.87 -18.84 -22.89
C ASP A 162 -14.38 -18.42 -23.06
N GLU A 163 -13.52 -18.65 -22.05
CA GLU A 163 -12.10 -18.24 -22.02
C GLU A 163 -11.88 -16.75 -22.29
N ARG A 164 -12.82 -15.91 -21.87
CA ARG A 164 -12.78 -14.44 -22.06
C ARG A 164 -12.26 -13.67 -20.84
N LEU A 165 -12.00 -14.34 -19.72
CA LEU A 165 -11.43 -13.73 -18.52
C LEU A 165 -9.91 -13.81 -18.56
N PHE A 166 -9.25 -12.65 -18.74
CA PHE A 166 -7.79 -12.54 -18.66
C PHE A 166 -7.37 -12.23 -17.21
N ILE A 167 -6.52 -13.08 -16.64
CA ILE A 167 -5.95 -12.89 -15.30
C ILE A 167 -4.53 -12.34 -15.43
N GLY A 168 -4.35 -11.06 -15.09
CA GLY A 168 -3.05 -10.40 -15.05
C GLY A 168 -2.27 -10.68 -13.76
N GLY A 169 -1.18 -9.93 -13.55
CA GLY A 169 -0.40 -9.97 -12.31
C GLY A 169 -0.99 -9.05 -11.23
N ASP A 170 -0.38 -7.86 -11.08
CA ASP A 170 -0.96 -6.75 -10.32
C ASP A 170 -1.84 -5.86 -11.21
N VAL A 171 -2.49 -4.85 -10.60
CA VAL A 171 -3.43 -3.98 -11.31
C VAL A 171 -2.77 -3.15 -12.42
N LEU A 172 -1.52 -2.71 -12.24
CA LEU A 172 -0.82 -1.94 -13.26
C LEU A 172 -0.47 -2.82 -14.47
N LYS A 173 0.09 -4.01 -14.25
CA LYS A 173 0.38 -4.98 -15.31
C LYS A 173 -0.89 -5.37 -16.06
N THR A 174 -2.01 -5.53 -15.36
CA THR A 174 -3.32 -5.82 -15.95
C THR A 174 -3.79 -4.68 -16.83
N GLY A 175 -3.72 -3.44 -16.36
CA GLY A 175 -4.08 -2.26 -17.15
C GLY A 175 -3.22 -2.10 -18.39
N LEU A 176 -1.90 -2.25 -18.29
CA LEU A 176 -0.97 -2.20 -19.42
C LEU A 176 -1.23 -3.33 -20.44
N ALA A 177 -1.56 -4.54 -19.97
CA ALA A 177 -1.91 -5.65 -20.86
C ALA A 177 -3.21 -5.35 -21.63
N ALA A 178 -4.25 -4.85 -20.97
CA ALA A 178 -5.50 -4.43 -21.62
C ALA A 178 -5.26 -3.27 -22.60
N MET A 179 -4.46 -2.27 -22.24
CA MET A 179 -4.08 -1.16 -23.12
C MET A 179 -3.34 -1.65 -24.37
N SER A 180 -2.53 -2.70 -24.26
CA SER A 180 -1.85 -3.33 -25.41
C SER A 180 -2.74 -4.28 -26.25
N GLY A 181 -4.03 -4.41 -25.91
CA GLY A 181 -4.99 -5.24 -26.63
C GLY A 181 -5.08 -6.70 -26.18
N ALA A 182 -4.51 -7.07 -25.02
CA ALA A 182 -4.65 -8.42 -24.47
C ALA A 182 -6.09 -8.71 -23.97
N ALA A 183 -6.87 -7.66 -23.71
CA ALA A 183 -8.30 -7.74 -23.42
C ALA A 183 -9.01 -6.48 -23.90
N ASP A 184 -10.30 -6.59 -24.21
CA ASP A 184 -11.12 -5.46 -24.67
C ASP A 184 -11.47 -4.50 -23.51
N LEU A 185 -11.70 -5.05 -22.34
CA LEU A 185 -12.14 -4.37 -21.13
C LEU A 185 -11.21 -4.73 -19.97
N ALA A 186 -11.10 -3.84 -18.98
CA ALA A 186 -10.41 -4.16 -17.73
C ALA A 186 -11.19 -3.62 -16.53
N ILE A 187 -11.23 -4.39 -15.44
CA ILE A 187 -11.71 -3.89 -14.14
C ILE A 187 -10.49 -3.52 -13.31
N LEU A 188 -10.36 -2.22 -13.03
CA LEU A 188 -9.19 -1.63 -12.39
C LEU A 188 -9.59 -0.70 -11.24
N PRO A 189 -8.71 -0.42 -10.25
CA PRO A 189 -8.90 0.73 -9.38
C PRO A 189 -8.80 2.02 -10.19
N LEU A 190 -9.57 3.04 -9.82
CA LEU A 190 -9.61 4.33 -10.52
C LEU A 190 -8.22 4.94 -10.69
N SER A 191 -7.36 4.88 -9.66
CA SER A 191 -5.99 5.39 -9.72
C SER A 191 -5.16 4.76 -10.84
N THR A 192 -5.30 3.46 -11.05
CA THR A 192 -4.60 2.76 -12.14
C THR A 192 -5.18 3.15 -13.49
N ALA A 193 -6.51 3.12 -13.66
CA ALA A 193 -7.16 3.52 -14.91
C ALA A 193 -6.77 4.95 -15.33
N ALA A 194 -6.79 5.90 -14.41
CA ALA A 194 -6.38 7.27 -14.67
C ALA A 194 -4.90 7.39 -15.04
N SER A 195 -4.04 6.53 -14.49
CA SER A 195 -2.59 6.57 -14.74
C SER A 195 -2.16 5.98 -16.08
N LEU A 196 -3.02 5.22 -16.76
CA LEU A 196 -2.72 4.69 -18.11
C LEU A 196 -2.58 5.80 -19.16
N GLY A 197 -3.15 6.99 -18.90
CA GLY A 197 -3.03 8.17 -19.77
C GLY A 197 -3.87 8.10 -21.05
N GLU A 198 -4.40 6.94 -21.38
CA GLU A 198 -5.24 6.66 -22.55
C GLU A 198 -6.48 5.87 -22.14
N GLY A 199 -7.50 5.84 -23.00
CA GLY A 199 -8.75 5.15 -22.75
C GLY A 199 -9.72 5.93 -21.87
N ALA A 200 -10.87 5.33 -21.63
CA ALA A 200 -11.93 5.90 -20.81
C ALA A 200 -12.44 4.88 -19.79
N TRP A 201 -13.13 5.34 -18.77
CA TRP A 201 -13.65 4.48 -17.70
C TRP A 201 -15.02 4.93 -17.23
N THR A 202 -15.73 4.00 -16.60
CA THR A 202 -16.99 4.22 -15.87
C THR A 202 -16.87 3.59 -14.49
N LEU A 203 -17.31 4.30 -13.45
CA LEU A 203 -17.37 3.76 -12.08
C LEU A 203 -18.26 2.51 -12.03
N LEU A 204 -17.81 1.47 -11.36
CA LEU A 204 -18.64 0.33 -11.04
C LEU A 204 -19.59 0.67 -9.88
N ASP A 205 -20.78 0.10 -9.91
CA ASP A 205 -21.74 0.12 -8.81
C ASP A 205 -21.36 -0.90 -7.72
N ALA A 206 -20.19 -0.68 -7.15
CA ALA A 206 -19.58 -1.53 -6.14
C ALA A 206 -19.06 -0.68 -4.97
N GLU A 207 -19.09 -1.23 -3.76
CA GLU A 207 -18.50 -0.57 -2.61
C GLU A 207 -16.99 -0.34 -2.85
N PRO A 208 -16.48 0.88 -2.60
CA PRO A 208 -15.08 1.16 -2.71
C PRO A 208 -14.23 0.30 -1.76
N GLN A 209 -13.01 0.02 -2.15
CA GLN A 209 -12.05 -0.79 -1.40
C GLN A 209 -11.29 0.07 -0.39
N THR A 210 -11.33 -0.28 0.89
CA THR A 210 -10.49 0.35 1.92
C THR A 210 -9.08 -0.23 1.90
N LEU A 211 -8.08 0.65 1.92
CA LEU A 211 -6.65 0.33 1.96
C LEU A 211 -6.14 0.44 3.39
N PHE A 212 -5.27 -0.49 3.77
CA PHE A 212 -4.70 -0.60 5.11
C PHE A 212 -3.18 -0.62 5.06
N GLY A 213 -2.55 -0.15 6.13
CA GLY A 213 -1.09 -0.20 6.22
C GLY A 213 -0.59 -0.29 7.66
N GLY A 214 0.72 -0.48 7.79
CA GLY A 214 1.41 -0.54 9.06
C GLY A 214 2.92 -0.60 8.89
N LEU A 215 3.63 -0.14 9.91
CA LEU A 215 5.09 -0.21 9.97
C LEU A 215 5.55 -1.67 10.11
N VAL A 216 6.64 -2.03 9.43
CA VAL A 216 7.20 -3.38 9.50
C VAL A 216 7.99 -3.55 10.79
N SER A 217 7.70 -4.61 11.56
CA SER A 217 8.29 -4.88 12.86
C SER A 217 9.82 -4.91 12.86
N GLY A 218 10.41 -4.11 13.76
CA GLY A 218 11.86 -4.06 13.99
C GLY A 218 12.66 -3.47 12.82
N ARG A 219 11.99 -2.82 11.86
CA ARG A 219 12.65 -2.25 10.69
C ARG A 219 12.34 -0.78 10.44
N ALA A 220 11.25 -0.26 10.97
CA ALA A 220 10.76 1.07 10.67
C ALA A 220 11.86 2.14 10.84
N SER A 221 12.27 2.74 9.73
CA SER A 221 13.13 3.91 9.73
C SER A 221 12.35 5.14 10.21
N ARG A 222 13.06 6.17 10.66
CA ARG A 222 12.44 7.45 11.04
C ARG A 222 11.57 8.01 9.88
N SER A 223 12.12 8.00 8.67
CA SER A 223 11.42 8.47 7.48
C SER A 223 10.12 7.71 7.22
N ALA A 224 10.12 6.38 7.41
CA ALA A 224 8.93 5.56 7.24
C ALA A 224 7.86 5.84 8.30
N VAL A 225 8.25 6.10 9.56
CA VAL A 225 7.33 6.51 10.63
C VAL A 225 6.69 7.85 10.29
N GLU A 226 7.50 8.86 9.94
CA GLU A 226 7.00 10.19 9.57
C GLU A 226 6.07 10.14 8.35
N PHE A 227 6.41 9.31 7.35
CA PHE A 227 5.56 9.13 6.18
C PHE A 227 4.25 8.40 6.51
N TRP A 228 4.27 7.40 7.41
CA TRP A 228 3.08 6.71 7.86
C TRP A 228 2.12 7.64 8.61
N GLU A 229 2.63 8.58 9.37
CA GLU A 229 1.84 9.64 10.01
C GLU A 229 1.28 10.61 8.97
N PHE A 230 2.12 11.05 8.02
CA PHE A 230 1.73 11.97 6.96
C PHE A 230 0.60 11.42 6.09
N ILE A 231 0.73 10.18 5.55
CA ILE A 231 -0.24 9.62 4.60
C ILE A 231 -1.65 9.45 5.20
N ARG A 232 -1.76 9.43 6.52
CA ARG A 232 -3.03 9.38 7.29
C ARG A 232 -3.49 10.72 7.81
N SER A 233 -2.74 11.78 7.56
CA SER A 233 -3.05 13.13 8.02
C SER A 233 -3.87 13.90 6.99
N PRO A 234 -4.55 14.99 7.40
CA PRO A 234 -5.22 15.90 6.47
C PRO A 234 -4.27 16.52 5.42
N GLU A 235 -2.96 16.59 5.70
CA GLU A 235 -1.95 17.13 4.77
C GLU A 235 -1.83 16.27 3.50
N ALA A 236 -2.09 14.96 3.59
CA ALA A 236 -2.04 14.03 2.47
C ALA A 236 -3.30 14.05 1.59
N LEU A 237 -4.44 14.57 2.08
CA LEU A 237 -5.71 14.51 1.35
C LEU A 237 -5.64 15.07 -0.08
N PRO A 238 -5.01 16.24 -0.36
CA PRO A 238 -4.92 16.76 -1.72
C PRO A 238 -4.21 15.81 -2.70
N PHE A 239 -3.20 15.07 -2.21
CA PHE A 239 -2.50 14.07 -3.03
C PHE A 239 -3.39 12.84 -3.26
N LEU A 240 -4.06 12.36 -2.22
CA LEU A 240 -4.97 11.22 -2.31
C LEU A 240 -6.09 11.51 -3.32
N GLU A 241 -6.81 12.64 -3.16
CA GLU A 241 -7.92 13.04 -4.01
C GLU A 241 -7.52 13.24 -5.47
N LYS A 242 -6.33 13.81 -5.74
CA LYS A 242 -5.79 13.99 -7.09
C LYS A 242 -5.73 12.66 -7.87
N TYR A 243 -5.48 11.56 -7.19
CA TYR A 243 -5.38 10.22 -7.78
C TYR A 243 -6.64 9.36 -7.57
N GLY A 244 -7.75 9.97 -7.18
CA GLY A 244 -9.05 9.32 -7.02
C GLY A 244 -9.19 8.49 -5.74
N PHE A 245 -8.27 8.63 -4.78
CA PHE A 245 -8.44 8.10 -3.44
C PHE A 245 -9.35 9.03 -2.61
N MET A 246 -10.06 8.45 -1.66
CA MET A 246 -10.89 9.15 -0.70
C MET A 246 -10.38 8.88 0.71
N ALA A 247 -10.75 9.73 1.67
CA ALA A 247 -10.54 9.46 3.08
C ALA A 247 -11.29 8.18 3.50
N PRO A 248 -10.76 7.38 4.46
CA PRO A 248 -11.40 6.17 4.96
C PRO A 248 -12.63 6.45 5.82
#